data_81c2c9a50f85be980357a0f61a5943e3
#
_entry.id   81c2c9a50f85be980357a0f61a5943e3
#
_cell.length_a   1.000
_cell.length_b   1.000
_cell.length_c   1.000
_cell.angle_alpha   90.00
_cell.angle_beta   90.00
_cell.angle_gamma   90.00
#
_symmetry.space_group_name_H-M   'P 1'
#
loop_
_entity.id
_entity.type
_entity.pdbx_description
1 polymer ?
#
loop_
_entity_poly.entity_id
_entity_poly.type
_entity_poly.pdbx_seq_one_letter_code
_entity_poly.pdbx_strand_id
1 'polypeptide(L)'
;VGPLSKFSFSLAGATALGLLALAGWHAEPRTQLPAIAPAALASPSLTAAAPPPASTLPAPAPVALTQASAEDSYYAQLRAKVKMVQTPLGHGWGMAPDADSRLLLAKSAARMAGLSAVGLGFKDVYGLINAETSWVPRTGSSKDGTPNLGVAQFEPATARALGLRDPNDLVESVHAAARHMKDAAIWSGERIARLHLGQMQYAERLREGVSIYYNLSSHGRNLWNGRNTSSLPTQTRQHIQNTQIGVLQAAALDAQVRAAS
;
A
#
# COMPACT_ATOMS: atom_id res chain seq x y z
N VAL A 1 -4.83 -6.31 -54.61
CA VAL A 1 -5.38 -7.14 -53.54
C VAL A 1 -4.21 -7.86 -52.89
N GLY A 2 -3.62 -7.33 -51.83
CA GLY A 2 -2.52 -7.92 -51.07
C GLY A 2 -3.01 -8.38 -49.70
N PRO A 3 -2.48 -9.47 -49.12
CA PRO A 3 -2.99 -10.04 -47.89
C PRO A 3 -2.57 -9.25 -46.66
N LEU A 4 -3.53 -9.03 -45.78
CA LEU A 4 -3.36 -8.46 -44.45
C LEU A 4 -2.47 -9.37 -43.59
N SER A 5 -1.32 -8.84 -43.20
CA SER A 5 -0.39 -9.46 -42.26
C SER A 5 -1.03 -9.48 -40.85
N LYS A 6 -1.26 -10.70 -40.37
CA LYS A 6 -1.68 -10.93 -38.96
C LYS A 6 -0.48 -10.72 -38.07
N PHE A 7 -0.45 -9.60 -37.33
CA PHE A 7 0.50 -9.41 -36.22
C PHE A 7 0.03 -10.24 -35.04
N SER A 8 0.64 -11.39 -34.86
CA SER A 8 0.56 -12.17 -33.62
C SER A 8 1.49 -11.53 -32.60
N PHE A 9 0.95 -10.79 -31.62
CA PHE A 9 1.70 -10.40 -30.45
C PHE A 9 1.85 -11.62 -29.54
N SER A 10 3.04 -12.22 -29.60
CA SER A 10 3.47 -13.21 -28.60
C SER A 10 3.75 -12.48 -27.31
N LEU A 11 2.89 -12.66 -26.30
CA LEU A 11 3.08 -12.17 -24.95
C LEU A 11 4.15 -13.06 -24.29
N ALA A 12 5.43 -12.70 -24.47
CA ALA A 12 6.52 -13.33 -23.75
C ALA A 12 6.38 -12.98 -22.28
N GLY A 13 6.01 -13.96 -21.47
CA GLY A 13 5.93 -13.84 -20.03
C GLY A 13 7.29 -13.48 -19.43
N ALA A 14 7.38 -12.31 -18.83
CA ALA A 14 8.49 -11.96 -17.95
C ALA A 14 8.34 -12.78 -16.66
N THR A 15 9.00 -13.91 -16.61
CA THR A 15 9.22 -14.69 -15.38
C THR A 15 10.14 -13.88 -14.45
N ALA A 16 9.55 -13.18 -13.49
CA ALA A 16 10.29 -12.63 -12.37
C ALA A 16 10.69 -13.78 -11.44
N LEU A 17 11.87 -14.34 -11.67
CA LEU A 17 12.55 -15.22 -10.72
C LEU A 17 12.95 -14.37 -9.50
N GLY A 18 12.15 -14.43 -8.45
CA GLY A 18 12.52 -13.97 -7.12
C GLY A 18 13.47 -14.97 -6.47
N LEU A 19 14.76 -14.90 -6.80
CA LEU A 19 15.82 -15.61 -6.06
C LEU A 19 16.07 -14.88 -4.74
N LEU A 20 15.70 -15.54 -3.63
CA LEU A 20 16.12 -15.21 -2.27
C LEU A 20 17.67 -15.29 -2.18
N ALA A 21 18.31 -14.14 -2.12
CA ALA A 21 19.70 -14.05 -1.67
C ALA A 21 19.70 -13.72 -0.17
N LEU A 22 19.97 -14.75 0.63
CA LEU A 22 20.34 -14.63 2.05
C LEU A 22 21.71 -13.94 2.14
N ALA A 23 21.73 -12.66 2.49
CA ALA A 23 22.94 -11.99 2.96
C ALA A 23 22.74 -11.60 4.42
N GLY A 24 23.45 -12.27 5.30
CA GLY A 24 23.44 -12.03 6.74
C GLY A 24 23.92 -10.62 7.08
N TRP A 25 23.17 -9.97 7.93
CA TRP A 25 23.59 -8.81 8.68
C TRP A 25 23.79 -9.23 10.14
N HIS A 26 25.04 -9.14 10.58
CA HIS A 26 25.40 -9.32 11.97
C HIS A 26 24.70 -8.23 12.81
N ALA A 27 24.02 -8.69 13.85
CA ALA A 27 23.48 -7.81 14.88
C ALA A 27 24.63 -7.21 15.69
N GLU A 28 24.75 -5.91 15.72
CA GLU A 28 25.60 -5.21 16.68
C GLU A 28 24.96 -5.25 18.07
N PRO A 29 25.77 -5.41 19.15
CA PRO A 29 25.25 -5.52 20.50
C PRO A 29 24.68 -4.18 20.97
N ARG A 30 23.45 -4.20 21.50
CA ARG A 30 22.82 -3.08 22.14
C ARG A 30 23.61 -2.68 23.38
N THR A 31 24.20 -1.49 23.36
CA THR A 31 24.74 -0.83 24.54
C THR A 31 23.55 -0.46 25.45
N GLN A 32 23.50 -1.09 26.61
CA GLN A 32 22.51 -0.74 27.66
C GLN A 32 22.86 0.65 28.21
N LEU A 33 21.88 1.57 28.13
CA LEU A 33 21.93 2.82 28.87
C LEU A 33 21.72 2.55 30.37
N PRO A 34 22.43 3.24 31.27
CA PRO A 34 22.29 3.03 32.70
C PRO A 34 20.91 3.45 33.21
N ALA A 35 20.34 2.60 34.04
CA ALA A 35 19.08 2.86 34.74
C ALA A 35 19.22 4.06 35.68
N ILE A 36 18.42 5.10 35.47
CA ILE A 36 18.27 6.22 36.40
C ILE A 36 17.29 5.78 37.49
N ALA A 37 17.76 5.72 38.73
CA ALA A 37 16.94 5.43 39.90
C ALA A 37 15.90 6.54 40.13
N PRO A 38 14.65 6.21 40.52
CA PRO A 38 13.65 7.23 40.82
C PRO A 38 13.95 7.85 42.19
N ALA A 39 14.13 9.18 42.22
CA ALA A 39 14.15 9.95 43.42
C ALA A 39 12.78 9.96 44.08
N ALA A 40 12.72 9.57 45.35
CA ALA A 40 11.52 9.62 46.15
C ALA A 40 11.13 11.10 46.41
N LEU A 41 10.01 11.52 45.84
CA LEU A 41 9.37 12.79 46.19
C LEU A 41 8.25 12.54 47.17
N ALA A 42 8.37 13.23 48.31
CA ALA A 42 7.41 13.23 49.39
C ALA A 42 6.03 13.70 48.94
N SER A 43 5.00 12.94 49.29
CA SER A 43 3.59 13.28 49.04
C SER A 43 3.12 14.40 49.96
N PRO A 44 2.54 15.49 49.45
CA PRO A 44 1.73 16.37 50.26
C PRO A 44 0.31 15.77 50.39
N SER A 45 -0.18 15.68 51.64
CA SER A 45 -1.56 15.33 51.96
C SER A 45 -2.51 16.35 51.34
N LEU A 46 -3.32 15.91 50.37
CA LEU A 46 -4.42 16.69 49.81
C LEU A 46 -5.73 16.33 50.52
N THR A 47 -6.28 17.33 51.16
CA THR A 47 -7.64 17.37 51.73
C THR A 47 -8.65 17.01 50.68
N ALA A 48 -9.52 16.07 51.00
CA ALA A 48 -10.61 15.58 50.12
C ALA A 48 -11.58 16.72 49.80
N ALA A 49 -11.54 17.18 48.56
CA ALA A 49 -12.61 17.98 47.96
C ALA A 49 -13.68 17.06 47.37
N ALA A 50 -14.94 17.39 47.58
CA ALA A 50 -16.09 16.65 47.08
C ALA A 50 -16.04 16.45 45.57
N PRO A 51 -16.46 15.29 45.03
CA PRO A 51 -16.45 15.04 43.61
C PRO A 51 -17.40 15.99 42.86
N PRO A 52 -16.96 16.58 41.72
CA PRO A 52 -17.86 17.34 40.88
C PRO A 52 -18.95 16.43 40.29
N PRO A 53 -20.13 16.96 39.93
CA PRO A 53 -21.19 16.18 39.36
C PRO A 53 -20.72 15.52 38.06
N ALA A 54 -21.05 14.24 37.90
CA ALA A 54 -20.72 13.46 36.74
C ALA A 54 -21.18 14.19 35.44
N SER A 55 -20.24 14.72 34.69
CA SER A 55 -20.51 15.16 33.32
C SER A 55 -20.85 13.93 32.51
N THR A 56 -22.11 13.78 32.17
CA THR A 56 -22.57 12.81 31.18
C THR A 56 -21.92 13.18 29.84
N LEU A 57 -20.90 12.43 29.46
CA LEU A 57 -20.37 12.48 28.10
C LEU A 57 -21.51 12.23 27.12
N PRO A 58 -21.70 13.06 26.10
CA PRO A 58 -22.71 12.81 25.09
C PRO A 58 -22.44 11.44 24.44
N ALA A 59 -23.49 10.65 24.28
CA ALA A 59 -23.43 9.36 23.60
C ALA A 59 -22.77 9.54 22.21
N PRO A 60 -21.91 8.63 21.77
CA PRO A 60 -21.26 8.74 20.46
C PRO A 60 -22.32 8.88 19.37
N ALA A 61 -22.15 9.90 18.54
CA ALA A 61 -23.14 10.32 17.56
C ALA A 61 -23.50 9.18 16.59
N PRO A 62 -24.76 9.01 16.18
CA PRO A 62 -25.22 7.93 15.28
C PRO A 62 -24.58 7.96 13.89
N VAL A 63 -23.84 9.00 13.55
CA VAL A 63 -23.18 9.21 12.24
C VAL A 63 -22.08 8.16 11.97
N ALA A 64 -21.31 7.75 12.96
CA ALA A 64 -20.21 6.78 12.76
C ALA A 64 -20.71 5.36 12.43
N LEU A 65 -21.81 4.93 13.04
CA LEU A 65 -22.44 3.63 12.76
C LEU A 65 -23.06 3.59 11.35
N THR A 66 -23.58 4.71 10.88
CA THR A 66 -24.20 4.82 9.54
C THR A 66 -23.14 4.77 8.43
N GLN A 67 -21.97 5.36 8.65
CA GLN A 67 -20.86 5.32 7.68
C GLN A 67 -20.24 3.94 7.56
N ALA A 68 -19.98 3.25 8.67
CA ALA A 68 -19.46 1.89 8.67
C ALA A 68 -20.40 0.91 7.95
N SER A 69 -21.72 1.01 8.18
CA SER A 69 -22.71 0.16 7.50
C SER A 69 -22.79 0.45 5.99
N ALA A 70 -22.62 1.71 5.57
CA ALA A 70 -22.60 2.09 4.17
C ALA A 70 -21.34 1.57 3.45
N GLU A 71 -20.18 1.63 4.10
CA GLU A 71 -18.92 1.07 3.57
C GLU A 71 -19.01 -0.44 3.44
N ASP A 72 -19.53 -1.14 4.45
CA ASP A 72 -19.73 -2.59 4.43
C ASP A 72 -20.66 -3.02 3.30
N SER A 73 -21.78 -2.32 3.10
CA SER A 73 -22.70 -2.56 1.99
C SER A 73 -22.02 -2.33 0.63
N TYR A 74 -21.23 -1.29 0.51
CA TYR A 74 -20.48 -0.99 -0.71
C TYR A 74 -19.43 -2.07 -1.01
N TYR A 75 -18.68 -2.51 -0.01
CA TYR A 75 -17.70 -3.59 -0.18
C TYR A 75 -18.36 -4.93 -0.53
N ALA A 76 -19.52 -5.22 0.03
CA ALA A 76 -20.29 -6.39 -0.36
C ALA A 76 -20.70 -6.36 -1.85
N GLN A 77 -21.14 -5.21 -2.34
CA GLN A 77 -21.45 -5.02 -3.77
C GLN A 77 -20.22 -5.17 -4.66
N LEU A 78 -19.06 -4.69 -4.23
CA LEU A 78 -17.82 -4.87 -4.97
C LEU A 78 -17.39 -6.34 -5.02
N ARG A 79 -17.45 -7.05 -3.89
CA ARG A 79 -17.13 -8.49 -3.84
C ARG A 79 -17.98 -9.29 -4.81
N ALA A 80 -19.27 -8.97 -4.90
CA ALA A 80 -20.20 -9.64 -5.83
C ALA A 80 -19.87 -9.41 -7.32
N LYS A 81 -19.14 -8.33 -7.64
CA LYS A 81 -18.74 -8.00 -9.03
C LYS A 81 -17.36 -8.53 -9.39
N VAL A 82 -16.54 -8.89 -8.42
CA VAL A 82 -15.18 -9.38 -8.67
C VAL A 82 -15.23 -10.81 -9.19
N LYS A 83 -14.60 -11.03 -10.34
CA LYS A 83 -14.42 -12.34 -10.95
C LYS A 83 -12.99 -12.80 -10.74
N MET A 84 -12.83 -13.99 -10.19
CA MET A 84 -11.52 -14.60 -9.96
C MET A 84 -11.20 -15.59 -11.09
N VAL A 85 -9.95 -15.56 -11.55
CA VAL A 85 -9.44 -16.44 -12.60
C VAL A 85 -8.14 -17.11 -12.17
N GLN A 86 -7.89 -18.31 -12.69
CA GLN A 86 -6.61 -18.96 -12.49
C GLN A 86 -5.51 -18.18 -13.23
N THR A 87 -4.42 -17.92 -12.54
CA THR A 87 -3.29 -17.14 -13.06
C THR A 87 -1.98 -17.90 -12.77
N PRO A 88 -1.07 -18.01 -13.75
CA PRO A 88 0.24 -18.61 -13.53
C PRO A 88 1.03 -17.83 -12.46
N LEU A 89 1.64 -18.56 -11.52
CA LEU A 89 2.45 -17.99 -10.43
C LEU A 89 3.69 -18.85 -10.25
N GLY A 90 4.83 -18.43 -10.79
CA GLY A 90 6.06 -19.22 -10.74
C GLY A 90 5.87 -20.59 -11.38
N HIS A 91 6.06 -21.65 -10.61
CA HIS A 91 5.86 -23.04 -11.05
C HIS A 91 4.46 -23.60 -10.77
N GLY A 92 3.52 -22.76 -10.32
CA GLY A 92 2.17 -23.16 -9.96
C GLY A 92 1.09 -22.22 -10.48
N TRP A 93 -0.08 -22.33 -9.90
CA TRP A 93 -1.25 -21.52 -10.24
C TRP A 93 -1.78 -20.83 -8.97
N GLY A 94 -2.28 -19.63 -9.13
CA GLY A 94 -2.97 -18.87 -8.09
C GLY A 94 -4.31 -18.35 -8.62
N MET A 95 -5.15 -17.88 -7.70
CA MET A 95 -6.39 -17.18 -8.05
C MET A 95 -6.13 -15.68 -8.00
N ALA A 96 -6.45 -14.96 -9.06
CA ALA A 96 -6.37 -13.51 -9.15
C ALA A 96 -7.66 -12.93 -9.70
N PRO A 97 -8.02 -11.67 -9.41
CA PRO A 97 -9.11 -11.02 -10.11
C PRO A 97 -8.79 -10.89 -11.59
N ASP A 98 -9.80 -11.04 -12.45
CA ASP A 98 -9.63 -10.79 -13.88
C ASP A 98 -9.29 -9.33 -14.17
N ALA A 99 -8.98 -9.02 -15.42
CA ALA A 99 -8.53 -7.69 -15.82
C ALA A 99 -9.52 -6.58 -15.46
N ASP A 100 -10.81 -6.81 -15.71
CA ASP A 100 -11.87 -5.84 -15.44
C ASP A 100 -12.06 -5.65 -13.94
N SER A 101 -11.99 -6.73 -13.15
CA SER A 101 -12.09 -6.69 -11.70
C SER A 101 -10.91 -5.95 -11.06
N ARG A 102 -9.68 -6.10 -11.58
CA ARG A 102 -8.51 -5.32 -11.13
C ARG A 102 -8.72 -3.82 -11.38
N LEU A 103 -9.20 -3.44 -12.56
CA LEU A 103 -9.53 -2.04 -12.87
C LEU A 103 -10.66 -1.51 -11.98
N LEU A 104 -11.73 -2.29 -11.79
CA LEU A 104 -12.84 -1.93 -10.92
C LEU A 104 -12.36 -1.64 -9.50
N LEU A 105 -11.58 -2.53 -8.92
CA LEU A 105 -11.04 -2.38 -7.57
C LEU A 105 -10.11 -1.19 -7.45
N ALA A 106 -9.17 -1.03 -8.39
CA ALA A 106 -8.22 0.08 -8.38
C ALA A 106 -8.94 1.44 -8.51
N LYS A 107 -9.92 1.56 -9.43
CA LYS A 107 -10.73 2.78 -9.60
C LYS A 107 -11.58 3.09 -8.37
N SER A 108 -12.20 2.09 -7.77
CA SER A 108 -12.98 2.24 -6.55
C SER A 108 -12.11 2.73 -5.40
N ALA A 109 -11.00 2.04 -5.14
CA ALA A 109 -10.10 2.35 -4.03
C ALA A 109 -9.47 3.74 -4.17
N ALA A 110 -9.02 4.12 -5.37
CA ALA A 110 -8.45 5.44 -5.63
C ALA A 110 -9.47 6.55 -5.38
N ARG A 111 -10.72 6.36 -5.80
CA ARG A 111 -11.81 7.32 -5.59
C ARG A 111 -12.14 7.46 -4.11
N MET A 112 -12.31 6.35 -3.39
CA MET A 112 -12.69 6.38 -1.97
C MET A 112 -11.57 6.97 -1.10
N ALA A 113 -10.31 6.70 -1.41
CA ALA A 113 -9.18 7.31 -0.72
C ALA A 113 -8.94 8.78 -1.09
N GLY A 114 -9.59 9.29 -2.16
CA GLY A 114 -9.39 10.65 -2.64
C GLY A 114 -7.96 10.89 -3.16
N LEU A 115 -7.37 9.92 -3.85
CA LEU A 115 -5.98 9.98 -4.30
C LEU A 115 -5.67 11.12 -5.26
N SER A 116 -6.68 11.61 -6.01
CA SER A 116 -6.50 12.76 -6.90
C SER A 116 -6.06 14.02 -6.18
N ALA A 117 -6.46 14.20 -4.92
CA ALA A 117 -6.04 15.34 -4.11
C ALA A 117 -4.54 15.35 -3.78
N VAL A 118 -3.87 14.21 -3.91
CA VAL A 118 -2.42 14.06 -3.66
C VAL A 118 -1.62 13.71 -4.93
N GLY A 119 -2.21 13.92 -6.10
CA GLY A 119 -1.54 13.70 -7.40
C GLY A 119 -1.40 12.24 -7.83
N LEU A 120 -2.15 11.32 -7.21
CA LEU A 120 -2.22 9.90 -7.54
C LEU A 120 -3.58 9.53 -8.13
N GLY A 121 -3.68 8.32 -8.71
CA GLY A 121 -4.92 7.82 -9.27
C GLY A 121 -5.01 6.29 -9.26
N PHE A 122 -6.02 5.75 -9.94
CA PHE A 122 -6.26 4.32 -9.98
C PHE A 122 -5.11 3.51 -10.60
N LYS A 123 -4.38 4.12 -11.54
CA LYS A 123 -3.21 3.47 -12.16
C LYS A 123 -2.10 3.23 -11.15
N ASP A 124 -1.95 4.16 -10.21
CA ASP A 124 -0.96 4.06 -9.13
C ASP A 124 -1.34 2.94 -8.15
N VAL A 125 -2.63 2.80 -7.80
CA VAL A 125 -3.15 1.68 -6.99
C VAL A 125 -2.91 0.36 -7.70
N TYR A 126 -3.28 0.28 -8.99
CA TYR A 126 -3.04 -0.92 -9.80
C TYR A 126 -1.57 -1.30 -9.82
N GLY A 127 -0.70 -0.33 -10.06
CA GLY A 127 0.75 -0.52 -10.14
C GLY A 127 1.34 -1.04 -8.84
N LEU A 128 0.93 -0.48 -7.70
CA LEU A 128 1.39 -0.91 -6.39
C LEU A 128 0.99 -2.37 -6.12
N ILE A 129 -0.28 -2.72 -6.25
CA ILE A 129 -0.76 -4.09 -6.02
C ILE A 129 -0.09 -5.08 -6.99
N ASN A 130 0.16 -4.65 -8.23
CA ASN A 130 0.89 -5.46 -9.19
C ASN A 130 2.34 -5.72 -8.75
N ALA A 131 3.01 -4.73 -8.20
CA ALA A 131 4.38 -4.86 -7.68
C ALA A 131 4.45 -5.78 -6.46
N GLU A 132 3.44 -5.76 -5.58
CA GLU A 132 3.40 -6.57 -4.37
C GLU A 132 3.16 -8.06 -4.67
N THR A 133 2.18 -8.37 -5.48
CA THR A 133 1.70 -9.75 -5.63
C THR A 133 1.33 -10.16 -7.05
N SER A 134 1.43 -9.24 -8.03
CA SER A 134 0.82 -9.43 -9.36
C SER A 134 -0.67 -9.74 -9.27
N TRP A 135 -1.35 -9.16 -8.28
CA TRP A 135 -2.77 -9.38 -7.97
C TRP A 135 -3.13 -10.79 -7.48
N VAL A 136 -2.18 -11.66 -7.17
CA VAL A 136 -2.42 -12.99 -6.58
C VAL A 136 -2.26 -12.91 -5.07
N PRO A 137 -3.35 -12.96 -4.26
CA PRO A 137 -3.26 -12.92 -2.81
C PRO A 137 -2.39 -14.08 -2.30
N ARG A 138 -1.50 -13.77 -1.37
CA ARG A 138 -0.59 -14.75 -0.77
C ARG A 138 -0.10 -14.30 0.60
N THR A 139 0.48 -15.23 1.34
CA THR A 139 1.26 -14.92 2.54
C THR A 139 2.73 -14.86 2.16
N GLY A 140 3.35 -13.71 2.39
CA GLY A 140 4.79 -13.50 2.33
C GLY A 140 5.39 -13.44 3.72
N SER A 141 6.67 -13.05 3.80
CA SER A 141 7.38 -12.85 5.06
C SER A 141 8.40 -11.74 4.93
N SER A 142 8.46 -10.87 5.91
CA SER A 142 9.51 -9.88 6.09
C SER A 142 10.81 -10.56 6.55
N LYS A 143 11.93 -9.83 6.55
CA LYS A 143 13.25 -10.39 6.93
C LYS A 143 13.31 -10.90 8.36
N ASP A 144 12.52 -10.35 9.26
CA ASP A 144 12.41 -10.76 10.66
C ASP A 144 11.40 -11.89 10.91
N GLY A 145 10.83 -12.45 9.83
CA GLY A 145 9.82 -13.49 9.90
C GLY A 145 8.39 -12.99 10.06
N THR A 146 8.15 -11.67 10.18
CA THR A 146 6.80 -11.11 10.26
C THR A 146 6.01 -11.45 8.99
N PRO A 147 4.79 -12.02 9.08
CA PRO A 147 4.00 -12.37 7.91
C PRO A 147 3.51 -11.11 7.19
N ASN A 148 3.52 -11.17 5.85
CA ASN A 148 2.90 -10.19 4.96
C ASN A 148 1.68 -10.84 4.32
N LEU A 149 0.50 -10.23 4.46
CA LEU A 149 -0.77 -10.87 4.19
C LEU A 149 -1.50 -10.27 2.99
N GLY A 150 -2.18 -11.14 2.27
CA GLY A 150 -3.13 -10.78 1.23
C GLY A 150 -2.50 -10.21 -0.05
N VAL A 151 -3.29 -9.49 -0.83
CA VAL A 151 -2.90 -8.93 -2.11
C VAL A 151 -1.96 -7.72 -1.97
N ALA A 152 -2.08 -6.97 -0.87
CA ALA A 152 -1.30 -5.77 -0.58
C ALA A 152 -0.12 -6.00 0.38
N GLN A 153 0.13 -7.24 0.78
CA GLN A 153 1.26 -7.67 1.62
C GLN A 153 1.41 -6.85 2.91
N PHE A 154 0.31 -6.63 3.62
CA PHE A 154 0.34 -5.91 4.89
C PHE A 154 0.89 -6.77 6.03
N GLU A 155 1.80 -6.22 6.80
CA GLU A 155 2.14 -6.75 8.12
C GLU A 155 0.95 -6.55 9.08
N PRO A 156 0.72 -7.46 10.05
CA PRO A 156 -0.42 -7.38 10.96
C PRO A 156 -0.53 -6.04 11.72
N ALA A 157 0.60 -5.43 12.07
CA ALA A 157 0.61 -4.13 12.74
C ALA A 157 0.09 -3.03 11.81
N THR A 158 0.54 -3.01 10.56
CA THR A 158 0.08 -2.04 9.54
C THR A 158 -1.39 -2.24 9.22
N ALA A 159 -1.83 -3.49 9.05
CA ALA A 159 -3.24 -3.82 8.81
C ALA A 159 -4.14 -3.26 9.92
N ARG A 160 -3.77 -3.47 11.19
CA ARG A 160 -4.51 -2.91 12.34
C ARG A 160 -4.53 -1.38 12.35
N ALA A 161 -3.38 -0.74 12.07
CA ALA A 161 -3.29 0.72 12.04
C ALA A 161 -4.18 1.34 10.94
N LEU A 162 -4.37 0.63 9.82
CA LEU A 162 -5.26 1.03 8.74
C LEU A 162 -6.73 0.66 8.96
N GLY A 163 -7.07 0.03 10.08
CA GLY A 163 -8.42 -0.45 10.38
C GLY A 163 -8.87 -1.60 9.46
N LEU A 164 -7.93 -2.33 8.88
CA LEU A 164 -8.21 -3.47 8.01
C LEU A 164 -8.60 -4.68 8.87
N ARG A 165 -9.82 -5.19 8.67
CA ARG A 165 -10.38 -6.28 9.47
C ARG A 165 -9.84 -7.63 9.03
N ASP A 166 -9.80 -7.86 7.72
CA ASP A 166 -9.24 -9.07 7.13
C ASP A 166 -8.24 -8.71 6.01
N PRO A 167 -6.92 -8.86 6.27
CA PRO A 167 -5.91 -8.63 5.25
C PRO A 167 -5.99 -9.58 4.05
N ASN A 168 -6.72 -10.69 4.15
CA ASN A 168 -6.93 -11.61 3.04
C ASN A 168 -8.17 -11.27 2.22
N ASP A 169 -9.04 -10.38 2.71
CA ASP A 169 -10.14 -9.85 1.90
C ASP A 169 -9.58 -8.91 0.82
N LEU A 170 -9.78 -9.30 -0.43
CA LEU A 170 -9.24 -8.59 -1.59
C LEU A 170 -9.75 -7.14 -1.67
N VAL A 171 -11.05 -6.92 -1.41
CA VAL A 171 -11.67 -5.59 -1.52
C VAL A 171 -11.14 -4.68 -0.43
N GLU A 172 -11.19 -5.13 0.84
CA GLU A 172 -10.69 -4.34 1.97
C GLU A 172 -9.21 -4.02 1.82
N SER A 173 -8.38 -5.00 1.40
CA SER A 173 -6.94 -4.83 1.24
C SER A 173 -6.58 -3.80 0.16
N VAL A 174 -7.24 -3.82 -1.00
CA VAL A 174 -6.98 -2.83 -2.06
C VAL A 174 -7.39 -1.42 -1.62
N HIS A 175 -8.51 -1.29 -0.88
CA HIS A 175 -8.95 0.01 -0.36
C HIS A 175 -8.04 0.51 0.78
N ALA A 176 -7.57 -0.37 1.65
CA ALA A 176 -6.58 -0.04 2.68
C ALA A 176 -5.25 0.39 2.05
N ALA A 177 -4.81 -0.30 0.99
CA ALA A 177 -3.62 0.09 0.23
C ALA A 177 -3.73 1.50 -0.34
N ALA A 178 -4.88 1.86 -0.91
CA ALA A 178 -5.10 3.21 -1.43
C ALA A 178 -5.07 4.28 -0.32
N ARG A 179 -5.63 4.00 0.87
CA ARG A 179 -5.50 4.90 2.03
C ARG A 179 -4.04 5.07 2.45
N HIS A 180 -3.31 3.97 2.56
CA HIS A 180 -1.88 3.99 2.90
C HIS A 180 -1.03 4.73 1.85
N MET A 181 -1.38 4.60 0.57
CA MET A 181 -0.75 5.36 -0.52
C MET A 181 -1.00 6.87 -0.39
N LYS A 182 -2.14 7.30 0.11
CA LYS A 182 -2.41 8.73 0.36
C LYS A 182 -1.45 9.29 1.41
N ASP A 183 -1.27 8.57 2.53
CA ASP A 183 -0.30 8.96 3.57
C ASP A 183 1.12 8.97 3.03
N ALA A 184 1.46 7.97 2.23
CA ALA A 184 2.75 7.88 1.54
C ALA A 184 2.99 9.05 0.58
N ALA A 185 1.96 9.50 -0.14
CA ALA A 185 2.05 10.63 -1.06
C ALA A 185 2.25 11.96 -0.31
N ILE A 186 1.55 12.16 0.81
CA ILE A 186 1.75 13.34 1.68
C ILE A 186 3.19 13.35 2.18
N TRP A 187 3.65 12.26 2.77
CA TRP A 187 5.03 12.10 3.25
C TRP A 187 6.08 12.34 2.15
N SER A 188 5.85 11.81 0.95
CA SER A 188 6.74 11.99 -0.19
C SER A 188 6.77 13.44 -0.65
N GLY A 189 5.59 14.07 -0.76
CA GLY A 189 5.43 15.46 -1.16
C GLY A 189 6.20 16.41 -0.26
N GLU A 190 6.14 16.23 1.06
CA GLU A 190 6.89 17.01 2.05
C GLU A 190 8.41 16.92 1.83
N ARG A 191 8.93 15.73 1.50
CA ARG A 191 10.37 15.52 1.27
C ARG A 191 10.88 16.15 -0.01
N ILE A 192 10.08 16.12 -1.07
CA ILE A 192 10.48 16.66 -2.37
C ILE A 192 10.11 18.14 -2.56
N ALA A 193 9.31 18.73 -1.65
CA ALA A 193 8.86 20.12 -1.76
C ALA A 193 10.02 21.13 -1.96
N ARG A 194 11.16 20.89 -1.31
CA ARG A 194 12.34 21.76 -1.38
C ARG A 194 13.18 21.59 -2.65
N LEU A 195 12.82 20.65 -3.52
CA LEU A 195 13.62 20.33 -4.72
C LEU A 195 13.29 21.25 -5.89
N HIS A 196 12.22 22.05 -5.80
CA HIS A 196 11.75 22.97 -6.86
C HIS A 196 11.62 22.30 -8.24
N LEU A 197 11.02 21.10 -8.25
CA LEU A 197 10.88 20.26 -9.44
C LEU A 197 9.81 20.81 -10.39
N GLY A 198 10.02 20.63 -11.69
CA GLY A 198 8.95 20.81 -12.67
C GLY A 198 7.85 19.76 -12.49
N GLN A 199 6.65 20.02 -13.02
CA GLN A 199 5.46 19.21 -12.80
C GLN A 199 5.66 17.70 -13.07
N MET A 200 6.31 17.35 -14.19
CA MET A 200 6.55 15.94 -14.53
C MET A 200 7.55 15.29 -13.56
N GLN A 201 8.64 15.98 -13.23
CA GLN A 201 9.63 15.49 -12.28
C GLN A 201 9.03 15.34 -10.88
N TYR A 202 8.18 16.27 -10.45
CA TYR A 202 7.46 16.19 -9.19
C TYR A 202 6.58 14.93 -9.15
N ALA A 203 5.78 14.70 -10.19
CA ALA A 203 4.90 13.53 -10.27
C ALA A 203 5.69 12.21 -10.27
N GLU A 204 6.84 12.16 -10.92
CA GLU A 204 7.74 11.00 -10.92
C GLU A 204 8.32 10.75 -9.52
N ARG A 205 8.91 11.77 -8.88
CA ARG A 205 9.50 11.66 -7.54
C ARG A 205 8.47 11.36 -6.47
N LEU A 206 7.25 11.89 -6.61
CA LEU A 206 6.14 11.57 -5.71
C LEU A 206 5.86 10.05 -5.73
N ARG A 207 5.76 9.44 -6.91
CA ARG A 207 5.51 8.00 -7.08
C ARG A 207 6.67 7.14 -6.59
N GLU A 208 7.92 7.56 -6.83
CA GLU A 208 9.08 6.90 -6.23
C GLU A 208 8.97 6.88 -4.70
N GLY A 209 8.66 8.04 -4.09
CA GLY A 209 8.50 8.16 -2.65
C GLY A 209 7.37 7.28 -2.11
N VAL A 210 6.25 7.17 -2.82
CA VAL A 210 5.16 6.24 -2.45
C VAL A 210 5.64 4.80 -2.42
N SER A 211 6.34 4.34 -3.47
CA SER A 211 6.92 2.99 -3.50
C SER A 211 7.95 2.77 -2.38
N ILE A 212 8.76 3.77 -2.08
CA ILE A 212 9.74 3.72 -0.99
C ILE A 212 9.05 3.64 0.36
N TYR A 213 8.02 4.43 0.56
CA TYR A 213 7.23 4.43 1.80
C TYR A 213 6.60 3.06 2.07
N TYR A 214 6.14 2.40 1.03
CA TYR A 214 5.51 1.09 1.10
C TYR A 214 6.53 -0.03 1.34
N ASN A 215 7.68 0.02 0.69
CA ASN A 215 8.67 -1.07 0.67
C ASN A 215 9.71 -1.01 1.80
N LEU A 216 10.01 0.19 2.36
CA LEU A 216 11.06 0.35 3.37
C LEU A 216 10.51 0.52 4.78
N SER A 217 11.27 0.04 5.77
CA SER A 217 11.07 0.37 7.18
C SER A 217 11.15 1.88 7.42
N SER A 218 10.64 2.35 8.56
CA SER A 218 10.68 3.77 8.93
C SER A 218 12.11 4.34 8.92
N HIS A 219 13.10 3.57 9.34
CA HIS A 219 14.51 3.98 9.26
C HIS A 219 14.96 4.14 7.81
N GLY A 220 14.69 3.16 6.94
CA GLY A 220 15.06 3.23 5.51
C GLY A 220 14.39 4.38 4.77
N ARG A 221 13.11 4.64 5.06
CA ARG A 221 12.38 5.79 4.50
C ARG A 221 13.05 7.13 4.84
N ASN A 222 13.51 7.29 6.08
CA ASN A 222 14.12 8.55 6.55
C ASN A 222 15.43 8.89 5.83
N LEU A 223 16.10 7.94 5.22
CA LEU A 223 17.31 8.17 4.44
C LEU A 223 17.03 8.70 3.03
N TRP A 224 15.82 8.56 2.52
CA TRP A 224 15.47 9.08 1.21
C TRP A 224 15.18 10.58 1.25
N ASN A 225 15.77 11.33 0.32
CA ASN A 225 15.68 12.78 0.23
C ASN A 225 15.16 13.30 -1.14
N GLY A 226 14.60 12.40 -1.95
CA GLY A 226 14.10 12.71 -3.30
C GLY A 226 15.17 12.77 -4.39
N ARG A 227 16.47 12.69 -4.06
CA ARG A 227 17.59 12.73 -5.03
C ARG A 227 18.42 11.45 -5.05
N ASN A 228 18.37 10.67 -3.99
CA ASN A 228 19.24 9.51 -3.77
C ASN A 228 18.57 8.16 -4.07
N THR A 229 17.54 8.12 -4.93
CA THR A 229 16.83 6.89 -5.31
C THR A 229 17.77 5.84 -5.89
N SER A 230 18.78 6.25 -6.66
CA SER A 230 19.79 5.34 -7.22
C SER A 230 20.65 4.62 -6.16
N SER A 231 20.79 5.21 -4.99
CA SER A 231 21.58 4.66 -3.85
C SER A 231 20.76 3.73 -2.96
N LEU A 232 19.45 3.56 -3.22
CA LEU A 232 18.59 2.67 -2.45
C LEU A 232 18.91 1.19 -2.72
N PRO A 233 18.54 0.28 -1.81
CA PRO A 233 18.70 -1.15 -2.01
C PRO A 233 18.09 -1.61 -3.35
N THR A 234 18.72 -2.58 -3.99
CA THR A 234 18.29 -3.09 -5.31
C THR A 234 16.83 -3.54 -5.28
N GLN A 235 16.38 -4.19 -4.21
CA GLN A 235 15.00 -4.63 -4.04
C GLN A 235 14.01 -3.45 -4.06
N THR A 236 14.34 -2.34 -3.41
CA THR A 236 13.50 -1.13 -3.41
C THR A 236 13.44 -0.50 -4.81
N ARG A 237 14.57 -0.44 -5.50
CA ARG A 237 14.60 0.05 -6.89
C ARG A 237 13.78 -0.84 -7.84
N GLN A 238 13.87 -2.16 -7.65
CA GLN A 238 13.04 -3.13 -8.38
C GLN A 238 11.54 -2.93 -8.09
N HIS A 239 11.17 -2.71 -6.83
CA HIS A 239 9.80 -2.42 -6.45
C HIS A 239 9.27 -1.15 -7.15
N ILE A 240 10.05 -0.08 -7.19
CA ILE A 240 9.71 1.15 -7.94
C ILE A 240 9.46 0.83 -9.42
N GLN A 241 10.36 0.08 -10.07
CA GLN A 241 10.22 -0.31 -11.47
C GLN A 241 8.98 -1.17 -11.71
N ASN A 242 8.73 -2.15 -10.85
CA ASN A 242 7.55 -3.03 -10.96
C ASN A 242 6.24 -2.23 -10.80
N THR A 243 6.22 -1.23 -9.90
CA THR A 243 5.08 -0.32 -9.76
C THR A 243 4.86 0.48 -11.05
N GLN A 244 5.91 1.02 -11.65
CA GLN A 244 5.82 1.75 -12.93
C GLN A 244 5.31 0.87 -14.07
N ILE A 245 5.79 -0.37 -14.18
CA ILE A 245 5.29 -1.35 -15.15
C ILE A 245 3.78 -1.58 -14.96
N GLY A 246 3.33 -1.78 -13.73
CA GLY A 246 1.92 -1.95 -13.42
C GLY A 246 1.07 -0.72 -13.75
N VAL A 247 1.60 0.50 -13.57
CA VAL A 247 0.94 1.76 -14.00
C VAL A 247 0.71 1.77 -15.51
N LEU A 248 1.71 1.37 -16.31
CA LEU A 248 1.59 1.28 -17.76
C LEU A 248 0.60 0.19 -18.19
N GLN A 249 0.61 -0.95 -17.53
CA GLN A 249 -0.37 -2.03 -17.76
C GLN A 249 -1.80 -1.55 -17.50
N ALA A 250 -2.03 -0.84 -16.38
CA ALA A 250 -3.33 -0.26 -16.06
C ALA A 250 -3.80 0.74 -17.10
N ALA A 251 -2.88 1.56 -17.64
CA ALA A 251 -3.20 2.52 -18.69
C ALA A 251 -3.62 1.84 -20.00
N ALA A 252 -2.89 0.82 -20.42
CA ALA A 252 -3.20 0.05 -21.63
C ALA A 252 -4.55 -0.68 -21.49
N LEU A 253 -4.78 -1.33 -20.34
CA LEU A 253 -6.02 -2.04 -20.06
C LEU A 253 -7.23 -1.11 -20.03
N ASP A 254 -7.13 0.04 -19.37
CA ASP A 254 -8.19 1.04 -19.33
C ASP A 254 -8.53 1.60 -20.73
N ALA A 255 -7.52 1.77 -21.57
CA ALA A 255 -7.73 2.18 -22.97
C ALA A 255 -8.46 1.10 -23.78
N GLN A 256 -8.13 -0.18 -23.59
CA GLN A 256 -8.81 -1.31 -24.25
C GLN A 256 -10.28 -1.40 -23.84
N VAL A 257 -10.57 -1.29 -22.54
CA VAL A 257 -11.95 -1.33 -22.03
C VAL A 257 -12.78 -0.19 -22.61
N ARG A 258 -12.22 1.03 -22.67
CA ARG A 258 -12.94 2.19 -23.26
C ARG A 258 -13.17 2.05 -24.75
N ALA A 259 -12.26 1.39 -25.47
CA ALA A 259 -12.44 1.17 -26.92
C ALA A 259 -13.48 0.09 -27.23
N ALA A 260 -13.79 -0.78 -26.25
CA ALA A 260 -14.77 -1.86 -26.37
C ALA A 260 -16.18 -1.48 -25.87
N SER A 261 -16.32 -0.32 -25.20
CA SER A 261 -17.59 0.22 -24.66
C SER A 261 -18.26 1.17 -25.63
#